data_987e5fd5429a51f763c3cab995fa536b
#
_entry.id   987e5fd5429a51f763c3cab995fa536b
#
_cell.length_a   1.000
_cell.length_b   1.000
_cell.length_c   1.000
_cell.angle_alpha   90.00
_cell.angle_beta   90.00
_cell.angle_gamma   90.00
#
_symmetry.space_group_name_H-M   'P 1'
#
loop_
_entity.id
_entity.type
_entity.pdbx_description
1 polymer ?
#
loop_
_entity_poly.entity_id
_entity_poly.type
_entity_poly.pdbx_seq_one_letter_code
_entity_poly.pdbx_strand_id
1 'polypeptide(L)'
;FGIAEQTITSSLAGLINGSTPIFVAFIAVVFYRLRITNLQIIYIFSGFIGVGLITLSGGINELSFNIGSIFALIASISYGIAVNIVEPLIKKYESYIVLKIVMRYASLLSLILYGFTASFKLPTLQVSLIPMLILGIGGTGIAFLTYYKLLDNVGRISSSFIVYMIPIFSIFFGYQFLNEITYAIQFVGIGVILTSAFLYSRT
;
A
#
# COMPACT_ATOMS: atom_id res chain seq x y z
N PHE A 1 1.91 8.77 3.94
CA PHE A 1 1.53 8.02 5.15
C PHE A 1 2.30 8.50 6.40
N GLY A 2 3.64 8.61 6.41
CA GLY A 2 4.39 8.96 7.62
C GLY A 2 3.93 10.21 8.38
N ILE A 3 3.44 11.24 7.70
CA ILE A 3 2.82 12.42 8.35
C ILE A 3 1.42 12.07 8.88
N ALA A 4 0.66 11.28 8.14
CA ALA A 4 -0.68 10.87 8.53
C ALA A 4 -0.67 10.07 9.85
N GLU A 5 0.22 9.10 9.97
CA GLU A 5 0.35 8.21 11.13
C GLU A 5 0.81 8.89 12.43
N GLN A 6 1.21 10.18 12.36
CA GLN A 6 1.45 10.98 13.55
C GLN A 6 0.14 11.40 14.26
N THR A 7 -0.99 11.35 13.55
CA THR A 7 -2.27 11.86 14.04
C THR A 7 -3.45 10.90 13.90
N ILE A 8 -3.28 9.81 13.16
CA ILE A 8 -4.27 8.72 13.03
C ILE A 8 -3.70 7.41 13.52
N THR A 9 -4.57 6.47 13.90
CA THR A 9 -4.17 5.13 14.28
C THR A 9 -3.68 4.32 13.09
N SER A 10 -2.81 3.33 13.33
CA SER A 10 -2.35 2.40 12.30
C SER A 10 -3.51 1.63 11.66
N SER A 11 -4.56 1.33 12.42
CA SER A 11 -5.79 0.69 11.92
C SER A 11 -6.46 1.57 10.86
N LEU A 12 -6.66 2.87 11.14
CA LEU A 12 -7.27 3.78 10.18
C LEU A 12 -6.37 4.02 8.96
N ALA A 13 -5.06 4.16 9.16
CA ALA A 13 -4.09 4.26 8.06
C ALA A 13 -4.14 3.02 7.15
N GLY A 14 -4.18 1.82 7.75
CA GLY A 14 -4.30 0.55 7.03
C GLY A 14 -5.61 0.43 6.25
N LEU A 15 -6.74 0.85 6.83
CA LEU A 15 -8.03 0.87 6.14
C LEU A 15 -8.01 1.81 4.93
N ILE A 16 -7.49 3.04 5.12
CA ILE A 16 -7.38 4.02 4.03
C ILE A 16 -6.43 3.50 2.95
N ASN A 17 -5.29 2.93 3.32
CA ASN A 17 -4.36 2.32 2.37
C ASN A 17 -5.02 1.17 1.59
N GLY A 18 -5.86 0.37 2.25
CA GLY A 18 -6.68 -0.67 1.62
C GLY A 18 -7.63 -0.16 0.53
N SER A 19 -7.92 1.13 0.46
CA SER A 19 -8.67 1.72 -0.65
C SER A 19 -7.86 1.89 -1.95
N THR A 20 -6.53 1.71 -1.91
CA THR A 20 -5.64 1.90 -3.07
C THR A 20 -6.08 1.12 -4.32
N PRO A 21 -6.47 -0.17 -4.28
CA PRO A 21 -6.94 -0.89 -5.46
C PRO A 21 -8.19 -0.26 -6.10
N ILE A 22 -9.05 0.35 -5.30
CA ILE A 22 -10.24 1.07 -5.78
C ILE A 22 -9.77 2.29 -6.60
N PHE A 23 -8.81 3.07 -6.08
CA PHE A 23 -8.26 4.21 -6.82
C PHE A 23 -7.49 3.80 -8.06
N VAL A 24 -6.70 2.71 -8.00
CA VAL A 24 -6.03 2.15 -9.18
C VAL A 24 -7.05 1.82 -10.27
N ALA A 25 -8.13 1.10 -9.94
CA ALA A 25 -9.17 0.71 -10.88
C ALA A 25 -9.93 1.93 -11.42
N PHE A 26 -10.33 2.86 -10.54
CA PHE A 26 -11.02 4.08 -10.94
C PHE A 26 -10.21 4.90 -11.94
N ILE A 27 -8.94 5.14 -11.65
CA ILE A 27 -8.05 5.91 -12.53
C ILE A 27 -7.83 5.16 -13.86
N ALA A 28 -7.67 3.83 -13.81
CA ALA A 28 -7.51 3.01 -14.99
C ALA A 28 -8.73 3.11 -15.93
N VAL A 29 -9.94 3.09 -15.37
CA VAL A 29 -11.18 3.20 -16.16
C VAL A 29 -11.36 4.62 -16.72
N VAL A 30 -11.25 5.64 -15.86
CA VAL A 30 -11.58 7.02 -16.24
C VAL A 30 -10.53 7.62 -17.20
N PHE A 31 -9.25 7.48 -16.89
CA PHE A 31 -8.19 8.15 -17.64
C PHE A 31 -7.54 7.26 -18.71
N TYR A 32 -7.47 5.95 -18.48
CA TYR A 32 -6.87 5.01 -19.43
C TYR A 32 -7.90 4.19 -20.20
N ARG A 33 -9.20 4.45 -19.97
CA ARG A 33 -10.32 3.79 -20.63
C ARG A 33 -10.26 2.25 -20.57
N LEU A 34 -9.68 1.73 -19.50
CA LEU A 34 -9.62 0.29 -19.28
C LEU A 34 -11.05 -0.23 -19.06
N ARG A 35 -11.40 -1.31 -19.74
CA ARG A 35 -12.70 -1.97 -19.52
C ARG A 35 -12.55 -2.97 -18.38
N ILE A 36 -13.37 -2.84 -17.37
CA ILE A 36 -13.50 -3.80 -16.27
C ILE A 36 -14.92 -4.32 -16.20
N THR A 37 -15.07 -5.58 -15.82
CA THR A 37 -16.39 -6.22 -15.68
C THR A 37 -17.01 -5.87 -14.33
N ASN A 38 -18.34 -6.01 -14.21
CA ASN A 38 -19.03 -5.83 -12.93
C ASN A 38 -18.52 -6.81 -11.86
N LEU A 39 -18.14 -8.02 -12.25
CA LEU A 39 -17.55 -9.01 -11.34
C LEU A 39 -16.20 -8.53 -10.78
N GLN A 40 -15.35 -7.97 -11.63
CA GLN A 40 -14.06 -7.40 -11.18
C GLN A 40 -14.27 -6.26 -10.18
N ILE A 41 -15.27 -5.41 -10.39
CA ILE A 41 -15.63 -4.35 -9.44
C ILE A 41 -16.04 -4.98 -8.10
N ILE A 42 -16.91 -5.99 -8.11
CA ILE A 42 -17.35 -6.70 -6.91
C ILE A 42 -16.15 -7.27 -6.15
N TYR A 43 -15.20 -7.89 -6.84
CA TYR A 43 -14.01 -8.46 -6.18
C TYR A 43 -13.09 -7.40 -5.58
N ILE A 44 -12.92 -6.25 -6.23
CA ILE A 44 -12.16 -5.13 -5.66
C ILE A 44 -12.80 -4.65 -4.36
N PHE A 45 -14.12 -4.43 -4.36
CA PHE A 45 -14.83 -3.97 -3.17
C PHE A 45 -14.90 -5.04 -2.08
N SER A 46 -15.04 -6.32 -2.44
CA SER A 46 -15.04 -7.40 -1.44
C SER A 46 -13.67 -7.51 -0.74
N GLY A 47 -12.57 -7.36 -1.47
CA GLY A 47 -11.24 -7.29 -0.86
C GLY A 47 -11.10 -6.13 0.12
N PHE A 48 -11.62 -4.95 -0.24
CA PHE A 48 -11.64 -3.79 0.66
C PHE A 48 -12.50 -4.04 1.92
N ILE A 49 -13.65 -4.70 1.79
CA ILE A 49 -14.45 -5.12 2.95
C ILE A 49 -13.65 -6.08 3.85
N GLY A 50 -12.92 -7.03 3.27
CA GLY A 50 -12.03 -7.91 4.02
C GLY A 50 -10.96 -7.17 4.81
N VAL A 51 -10.34 -6.12 4.23
CA VAL A 51 -9.43 -5.22 4.94
C VAL A 51 -10.15 -4.54 6.10
N GLY A 52 -11.38 -4.04 5.87
CA GLY A 52 -12.20 -3.42 6.92
C GLY A 52 -12.46 -4.35 8.10
N LEU A 53 -12.83 -5.62 7.84
CA LEU A 53 -13.05 -6.62 8.88
C LEU A 53 -11.79 -6.87 9.73
N ILE A 54 -10.62 -6.84 9.11
CA ILE A 54 -9.35 -7.01 9.82
C ILE A 54 -9.03 -5.77 10.66
N THR A 55 -9.03 -4.60 10.03
CA THR A 55 -8.52 -3.38 10.66
C THR A 55 -9.45 -2.83 11.74
N LEU A 56 -10.75 -3.09 11.64
CA LEU A 56 -11.75 -2.66 12.61
C LEU A 56 -12.09 -3.69 13.69
N SER A 57 -11.39 -4.82 13.70
CA SER A 57 -11.65 -5.91 14.66
C SER A 57 -11.40 -5.52 16.12
N GLY A 58 -10.53 -4.53 16.38
CA GLY A 58 -10.24 -3.97 17.72
C GLY A 58 -11.26 -2.95 18.22
N GLY A 59 -12.23 -2.56 17.38
CA GLY A 59 -13.27 -1.57 17.71
C GLY A 59 -13.29 -0.36 16.78
N ILE A 60 -14.47 0.23 16.61
CA ILE A 60 -14.71 1.40 15.73
C ILE A 60 -14.30 2.73 16.43
N ASN A 61 -14.10 2.71 17.73
CA ASN A 61 -13.84 3.92 18.53
C ASN A 61 -12.53 4.64 18.17
N GLU A 62 -11.65 4.01 17.40
CA GLU A 62 -10.39 4.58 16.94
C GLU A 62 -10.50 5.32 15.58
N LEU A 63 -11.69 5.35 14.97
CA LEU A 63 -11.92 6.02 13.69
C LEU A 63 -12.16 7.52 13.89
N SER A 64 -11.14 8.26 14.27
CA SER A 64 -11.22 9.74 14.28
C SER A 64 -10.72 10.30 12.95
N PHE A 65 -11.64 10.78 12.12
CA PHE A 65 -11.28 11.50 10.89
C PHE A 65 -10.71 12.87 11.25
N ASN A 66 -9.44 13.07 10.93
CA ASN A 66 -8.71 14.31 11.14
C ASN A 66 -7.85 14.66 9.91
N ILE A 67 -6.99 15.65 10.02
CA ILE A 67 -6.09 16.08 8.94
C ILE A 67 -5.19 14.93 8.46
N GLY A 68 -4.79 14.00 9.33
CA GLY A 68 -4.00 12.82 8.96
C GLY A 68 -4.77 11.87 8.05
N SER A 69 -6.09 11.71 8.24
CA SER A 69 -6.92 10.90 7.35
C SER A 69 -6.92 11.46 5.92
N ILE A 70 -6.92 12.80 5.79
CA ILE A 70 -6.82 13.46 4.48
C ILE A 70 -5.46 13.19 3.84
N PHE A 71 -4.35 13.28 4.58
CA PHE A 71 -3.03 12.94 4.06
C PHE A 71 -2.91 11.47 3.66
N ALA A 72 -3.48 10.54 4.44
CA ALA A 72 -3.51 9.13 4.08
C ALA A 72 -4.31 8.87 2.79
N LEU A 73 -5.45 9.55 2.63
CA LEU A 73 -6.28 9.45 1.43
C LEU A 73 -5.55 9.99 0.19
N ILE A 74 -4.90 11.15 0.31
CA ILE A 74 -4.06 11.72 -0.75
C ILE A 74 -2.94 10.74 -1.13
N ALA A 75 -2.31 10.09 -0.15
CA ALA A 75 -1.29 9.09 -0.40
C ALA A 75 -1.83 7.89 -1.18
N SER A 76 -3.00 7.33 -0.80
CA SER A 76 -3.64 6.21 -1.50
C SER A 76 -4.02 6.57 -2.94
N ILE A 77 -4.55 7.78 -3.17
CA ILE A 77 -4.83 8.30 -4.52
C ILE A 77 -3.52 8.43 -5.32
N SER A 78 -2.47 8.96 -4.70
CA SER A 78 -1.15 9.13 -5.34
C SER A 78 -0.55 7.78 -5.75
N TYR A 79 -0.68 6.73 -4.94
CA TYR A 79 -0.32 5.37 -5.33
C TYR A 79 -1.15 4.87 -6.51
N GLY A 80 -2.46 5.13 -6.51
CA GLY A 80 -3.33 4.82 -7.64
C GLY A 80 -2.87 5.48 -8.94
N ILE A 81 -2.51 6.76 -8.89
CA ILE A 81 -1.96 7.50 -10.03
C ILE A 81 -0.61 6.91 -10.46
N ALA A 82 0.31 6.70 -9.51
CA ALA A 82 1.65 6.20 -9.78
C ALA A 82 1.64 4.85 -10.50
N VAL A 83 0.83 3.89 -10.04
CA VAL A 83 0.70 2.57 -10.66
C VAL A 83 0.22 2.68 -12.10
N ASN A 84 -0.75 3.56 -12.36
CA ASN A 84 -1.31 3.77 -13.70
C ASN A 84 -0.32 4.46 -14.66
N ILE A 85 0.57 5.32 -14.15
CA ILE A 85 1.63 5.95 -14.95
C ILE A 85 2.77 4.97 -15.21
N VAL A 86 3.15 4.20 -14.21
CA VAL A 86 4.33 3.31 -14.24
C VAL A 86 4.10 2.10 -15.15
N GLU A 87 2.90 1.50 -15.15
CA GLU A 87 2.64 0.30 -15.95
C GLU A 87 2.98 0.45 -17.44
N PRO A 88 2.54 1.47 -18.18
CA PRO A 88 2.92 1.62 -19.58
C PRO A 88 4.42 1.89 -19.77
N LEU A 89 5.09 2.47 -18.77
CA LEU A 89 6.53 2.71 -18.82
C LEU A 89 7.32 1.41 -18.67
N ILE A 90 6.95 0.53 -17.75
CA ILE A 90 7.63 -0.76 -17.59
C ILE A 90 7.38 -1.71 -18.75
N LYS A 91 6.25 -1.59 -19.46
CA LYS A 91 6.01 -2.33 -20.71
C LYS A 91 6.85 -1.83 -21.88
N LYS A 92 7.26 -0.56 -21.85
CA LYS A 92 8.11 0.04 -22.88
C LYS A 92 9.59 -0.08 -22.55
N TYR A 93 9.94 0.00 -21.28
CA TYR A 93 11.30 -0.06 -20.77
C TYR A 93 11.38 -1.18 -19.72
N GLU A 94 12.56 -1.74 -19.49
CA GLU A 94 12.72 -2.76 -18.45
C GLU A 94 12.34 -2.21 -17.06
N SER A 95 11.66 -3.02 -16.26
CA SER A 95 11.21 -2.66 -14.90
C SER A 95 12.33 -2.08 -14.03
N TYR A 96 13.55 -2.61 -14.17
CA TYR A 96 14.73 -2.11 -13.46
C TYR A 96 15.11 -0.69 -13.87
N ILE A 97 15.06 -0.36 -15.15
CA ILE A 97 15.40 0.98 -15.66
C ILE A 97 14.40 2.01 -15.13
N VAL A 98 13.11 1.69 -15.22
CA VAL A 98 12.05 2.56 -14.71
C VAL A 98 12.20 2.78 -13.21
N LEU A 99 12.43 1.70 -12.44
CA LEU A 99 12.64 1.78 -11.00
C LEU A 99 13.84 2.66 -10.65
N LYS A 100 14.97 2.47 -11.32
CA LYS A 100 16.19 3.28 -11.10
C LYS A 100 15.93 4.77 -11.28
N ILE A 101 15.17 5.14 -12.32
CA ILE A 101 14.83 6.53 -12.58
C ILE A 101 13.89 7.07 -11.50
N VAL A 102 12.83 6.35 -11.18
CA VAL A 102 11.84 6.73 -10.15
C VAL A 102 12.52 6.91 -8.80
N MET A 103 13.34 5.95 -8.36
CA MET A 103 14.06 6.03 -7.09
C MET A 103 15.06 7.18 -7.04
N ARG A 104 15.75 7.47 -8.14
CA ARG A 104 16.65 8.62 -8.24
C ARG A 104 15.92 9.94 -8.03
N TYR A 105 14.81 10.16 -8.72
CA TYR A 105 14.06 11.41 -8.56
C TYR A 105 13.33 11.47 -7.20
N ALA A 106 12.81 10.36 -6.70
CA ALA A 106 12.21 10.30 -5.38
C ALA A 106 13.23 10.65 -4.28
N SER A 107 14.45 10.12 -4.35
CA SER A 107 15.51 10.44 -3.37
C SER A 107 15.95 11.90 -3.45
N LEU A 108 16.09 12.46 -4.65
CA LEU A 108 16.42 13.88 -4.82
C LEU A 108 15.32 14.79 -4.24
N LEU A 109 14.07 14.49 -4.55
CA LEU A 109 12.92 15.25 -4.01
C LEU A 109 12.86 15.14 -2.48
N SER A 110 13.07 13.95 -1.93
CA SER A 110 13.10 13.72 -0.48
C SER A 110 14.22 14.51 0.19
N LEU A 111 15.41 14.59 -0.42
CA LEU A 111 16.53 15.39 0.10
C LEU A 111 16.21 16.89 0.08
N ILE A 112 15.58 17.38 -0.99
CA ILE A 112 15.14 18.78 -1.09
C ILE A 112 14.12 19.09 0.01
N LEU A 113 13.08 18.27 0.14
CA LEU A 113 12.03 18.45 1.16
C LEU A 113 12.61 18.37 2.57
N TYR A 114 13.54 17.45 2.80
CA TYR A 114 14.26 17.35 4.07
C TYR A 114 15.05 18.63 4.39
N GLY A 115 15.73 19.22 3.41
CA GLY A 115 16.45 20.47 3.58
C GLY A 115 15.57 21.66 4.00
N PHE A 116 14.28 21.66 3.59
CA PHE A 116 13.33 22.70 3.99
C PHE A 116 12.66 22.45 5.35
N THR A 117 12.57 21.19 5.79
CA THR A 117 11.78 20.83 6.97
C THR A 117 12.62 20.47 8.19
N ALA A 118 13.91 20.19 8.03
CA ALA A 118 14.70 19.58 9.08
C ALA A 118 15.54 20.58 9.88
N SER A 119 15.34 20.55 11.17
CA SER A 119 16.48 20.63 12.08
C SER A 119 17.34 19.38 11.82
N PHE A 120 18.51 19.54 11.25
CA PHE A 120 19.46 18.48 10.87
C PHE A 120 19.81 17.64 12.12
N LYS A 121 18.98 16.67 12.44
CA LYS A 121 19.27 15.68 13.47
C LYS A 121 19.67 14.39 12.76
N LEU A 122 20.97 14.16 12.68
CA LEU A 122 21.46 12.84 12.31
C LEU A 122 20.94 11.81 13.32
N PRO A 123 20.47 10.65 12.87
CA PRO A 123 20.09 9.56 13.78
C PRO A 123 21.32 9.20 14.61
N THR A 124 21.29 9.51 15.90
CA THR A 124 22.45 9.45 16.81
C THR A 124 22.74 8.04 17.34
N LEU A 125 22.01 6.99 16.89
CA LEU A 125 22.11 5.67 17.50
C LEU A 125 22.23 4.55 16.46
N GLN A 126 23.22 3.68 16.67
CA GLN A 126 23.39 2.39 15.97
C GLN A 126 22.10 1.56 15.93
N VAL A 127 21.23 1.70 16.94
CA VAL A 127 19.91 1.02 17.04
C VAL A 127 18.95 1.43 15.93
N SER A 128 19.07 2.65 15.38
CA SER A 128 18.18 3.13 14.31
C SER A 128 18.72 2.85 12.90
N LEU A 129 20.02 2.71 12.73
CA LEU A 129 20.63 2.53 11.41
C LEU A 129 20.30 1.17 10.78
N ILE A 130 20.34 0.09 11.54
CA ILE A 130 20.06 -1.26 11.04
C ILE A 130 18.61 -1.38 10.55
N PRO A 131 17.57 -1.01 11.32
CA PRO A 131 16.19 -0.99 10.82
C PRO A 131 16.00 -0.08 9.60
N MET A 132 16.66 1.08 9.55
CA MET A 132 16.58 1.98 8.39
C MET A 132 17.21 1.37 7.13
N LEU A 133 18.34 0.68 7.25
CA LEU A 133 18.95 -0.05 6.12
C LEU A 133 18.08 -1.21 5.65
N ILE A 134 17.53 -1.98 6.57
CA ILE A 134 16.60 -3.09 6.24
C ILE A 134 15.36 -2.53 5.51
N LEU A 135 14.78 -1.45 6.01
CA LEU A 135 13.62 -0.81 5.38
C LEU A 135 13.97 -0.20 4.01
N GLY A 136 15.11 0.49 3.92
CA GLY A 136 15.55 1.14 2.67
C GLY A 136 15.91 0.12 1.59
N ILE A 137 16.71 -0.87 1.90
CA ILE A 137 17.16 -1.87 0.92
C ILE A 137 16.08 -2.92 0.67
N GLY A 138 15.56 -3.53 1.73
CA GLY A 138 14.57 -4.62 1.64
C GLY A 138 13.17 -4.09 1.35
N GLY A 139 12.65 -3.24 2.23
CA GLY A 139 11.29 -2.72 2.15
C GLY A 139 11.05 -1.73 1.03
N THR A 140 12.10 -1.05 0.53
CA THR A 140 11.97 -0.12 -0.59
C THR A 140 12.62 -0.67 -1.85
N GLY A 141 13.93 -0.92 -1.87
CA GLY A 141 14.63 -1.31 -3.09
C GLY A 141 14.14 -2.64 -3.67
N ILE A 142 14.26 -3.73 -2.90
CA ILE A 142 13.89 -5.07 -3.34
C ILE A 142 12.37 -5.18 -3.51
N ALA A 143 11.60 -4.62 -2.58
CA ALA A 143 10.14 -4.69 -2.62
C ALA A 143 9.58 -4.00 -3.87
N PHE A 144 10.02 -2.78 -4.21
CA PHE A 144 9.55 -2.10 -5.42
C PHE A 144 10.03 -2.77 -6.70
N LEU A 145 11.24 -3.35 -6.72
CA LEU A 145 11.69 -4.13 -7.89
C LEU A 145 10.80 -5.35 -8.14
N THR A 146 10.47 -6.07 -7.06
CA THR A 146 9.56 -7.22 -7.12
C THR A 146 8.15 -6.78 -7.51
N TYR A 147 7.67 -5.68 -6.95
CA TYR A 147 6.37 -5.11 -7.29
C TYR A 147 6.28 -4.67 -8.76
N TYR A 148 7.32 -4.04 -9.31
CA TYR A 148 7.33 -3.62 -10.72
C TYR A 148 7.34 -4.83 -11.67
N LYS A 149 8.05 -5.91 -11.32
CA LYS A 149 7.97 -7.17 -12.07
C LYS A 149 6.58 -7.80 -11.99
N LEU A 150 5.94 -7.75 -10.81
CA LEU A 150 4.55 -8.21 -10.66
C LEU A 150 3.61 -7.37 -11.53
N LEU A 151 3.73 -6.04 -11.46
CA LEU A 151 2.92 -5.10 -12.25
C LEU A 151 3.05 -5.35 -13.76
N ASP A 152 4.26 -5.65 -14.24
CA ASP A 152 4.53 -6.01 -15.63
C ASP A 152 3.80 -7.29 -16.06
N ASN A 153 3.82 -8.31 -15.19
CA ASN A 153 3.25 -9.62 -15.49
C ASN A 153 1.72 -9.68 -15.39
N VAL A 154 1.12 -9.05 -14.38
CA VAL A 154 -0.32 -9.20 -14.09
C VAL A 154 -1.14 -7.93 -14.30
N GLY A 155 -0.49 -6.82 -14.62
CA GLY A 155 -1.14 -5.53 -14.84
C GLY A 155 -1.50 -4.77 -13.57
N ARG A 156 -1.98 -3.53 -13.75
CA ARG A 156 -2.14 -2.53 -12.68
C ARG A 156 -3.17 -2.89 -11.61
N ILE A 157 -4.32 -3.43 -11.99
CA ILE A 157 -5.37 -3.72 -11.02
C ILE A 157 -5.03 -4.99 -10.23
N SER A 158 -4.61 -6.07 -10.91
CA SER A 158 -4.22 -7.32 -10.22
C SER A 158 -3.07 -7.12 -9.28
N SER A 159 -2.03 -6.36 -9.67
CA SER A 159 -0.88 -6.09 -8.80
C SER A 159 -1.25 -5.25 -7.58
N SER A 160 -2.28 -4.40 -7.67
CA SER A 160 -2.72 -3.57 -6.54
C SER A 160 -3.32 -4.38 -5.39
N PHE A 161 -3.80 -5.60 -5.65
CA PHE A 161 -4.29 -6.51 -4.59
C PHE A 161 -3.21 -6.88 -3.56
N ILE A 162 -1.92 -6.67 -3.86
CA ILE A 162 -0.85 -6.85 -2.87
C ILE A 162 -1.05 -5.98 -1.62
N VAL A 163 -1.71 -4.83 -1.77
CA VAL A 163 -2.03 -3.94 -0.64
C VAL A 163 -2.97 -4.62 0.34
N TYR A 164 -3.87 -5.48 -0.12
CA TYR A 164 -4.77 -6.26 0.74
C TYR A 164 -4.04 -7.34 1.55
N MET A 165 -2.82 -7.72 1.16
CA MET A 165 -1.99 -8.65 1.93
C MET A 165 -1.37 -8.00 3.17
N ILE A 166 -1.22 -6.66 3.18
CA ILE A 166 -0.57 -5.94 4.28
C ILE A 166 -1.22 -6.25 5.63
N PRO A 167 -2.55 -6.12 5.83
CA PRO A 167 -3.16 -6.44 7.12
C PRO A 167 -3.04 -7.92 7.51
N ILE A 168 -2.96 -8.84 6.54
CA ILE A 168 -2.75 -10.27 6.81
C ILE A 168 -1.39 -10.50 7.44
N PHE A 169 -0.34 -9.94 6.84
CA PHE A 169 1.01 -10.00 7.41
C PHE A 169 1.13 -9.23 8.73
N SER A 170 0.41 -8.12 8.86
CA SER A 170 0.37 -7.35 10.12
C SER A 170 -0.16 -8.18 11.27
N ILE A 171 -1.27 -8.93 11.08
CA ILE A 171 -1.79 -9.87 12.09
C ILE A 171 -0.76 -10.94 12.42
N PHE A 172 -0.15 -11.55 11.41
CA PHE A 172 0.83 -12.61 11.62
C PHE A 172 2.02 -12.14 12.46
N PHE A 173 2.60 -11.00 12.11
CA PHE A 173 3.75 -10.43 12.83
C PHE A 173 3.35 -9.88 14.20
N GLY A 174 2.17 -9.24 14.33
CA GLY A 174 1.62 -8.76 15.59
C GLY A 174 1.43 -9.91 16.60
N TYR A 175 0.83 -11.01 16.18
CA TYR A 175 0.68 -12.20 16.99
C TYR A 175 2.04 -12.83 17.37
N GLN A 176 2.95 -13.01 16.39
CA GLN A 176 4.20 -13.74 16.60
C GLN A 176 5.23 -12.96 17.41
N PHE A 177 5.32 -11.65 17.25
CA PHE A 177 6.41 -10.84 17.84
C PHE A 177 5.94 -9.88 18.93
N LEU A 178 4.67 -9.47 18.92
CA LEU A 178 4.14 -8.49 19.84
C LEU A 178 3.12 -9.08 20.82
N ASN A 179 2.83 -10.40 20.73
CA ASN A 179 1.82 -11.10 21.53
C ASN A 179 0.43 -10.43 21.46
N GLU A 180 0.08 -9.86 20.30
CA GLU A 180 -1.22 -9.24 20.09
C GLU A 180 -2.34 -10.29 20.05
N ILE A 181 -3.49 -9.93 20.62
CA ILE A 181 -4.67 -10.80 20.60
C ILE A 181 -5.30 -10.78 19.20
N THR A 182 -5.55 -11.95 18.65
CA THR A 182 -6.25 -12.10 17.37
C THR A 182 -7.74 -12.35 17.60
N TYR A 183 -8.57 -11.76 16.74
CA TYR A 183 -10.02 -11.88 16.78
C TYR A 183 -10.53 -12.80 15.67
N ALA A 184 -11.57 -13.60 15.95
CA ALA A 184 -12.16 -14.51 14.95
C ALA A 184 -12.58 -13.79 13.64
N ILE A 185 -13.04 -12.55 13.73
CA ILE A 185 -13.46 -11.74 12.58
C ILE A 185 -12.28 -11.44 11.62
N GLN A 186 -11.05 -11.41 12.12
CA GLN A 186 -9.86 -11.20 11.28
C GLN A 186 -9.63 -12.37 10.33
N PHE A 187 -9.87 -13.60 10.79
CA PHE A 187 -9.78 -14.79 9.93
C PHE A 187 -10.86 -14.80 8.85
N VAL A 188 -12.05 -14.28 9.15
CA VAL A 188 -13.10 -14.06 8.12
C VAL A 188 -12.61 -13.04 7.10
N GLY A 189 -12.05 -11.91 7.54
CA GLY A 189 -11.46 -10.89 6.67
C GLY A 189 -10.35 -11.44 5.77
N ILE A 190 -9.44 -12.27 6.31
CA ILE A 190 -8.41 -12.98 5.53
C ILE A 190 -9.06 -13.85 4.44
N GLY A 191 -10.05 -14.65 4.79
CA GLY A 191 -10.78 -15.49 3.85
C GLY A 191 -11.41 -14.68 2.71
N VAL A 192 -12.05 -13.56 3.04
CA VAL A 192 -12.66 -12.65 2.04
C VAL A 192 -11.58 -12.04 1.12
N ILE A 193 -10.44 -11.59 1.64
CA ILE A 193 -9.35 -11.04 0.84
C ILE A 193 -8.80 -12.10 -0.13
N LEU A 194 -8.46 -13.28 0.38
CA LEU A 194 -7.87 -14.34 -0.44
C LEU A 194 -8.83 -14.82 -1.53
N THR A 195 -10.11 -14.99 -1.20
CA THR A 195 -11.13 -15.39 -2.19
C THR A 195 -11.34 -14.31 -3.24
N SER A 196 -11.40 -13.03 -2.85
CA SER A 196 -11.55 -11.92 -3.79
C SER A 196 -10.38 -11.82 -4.76
N ALA A 197 -9.14 -11.92 -4.25
CA ALA A 197 -7.94 -11.90 -5.08
C ALA A 197 -7.87 -13.10 -6.03
N PHE A 198 -8.20 -14.30 -5.54
CA PHE A 198 -8.25 -15.51 -6.36
C PHE A 198 -9.31 -15.42 -7.47
N LEU A 199 -10.52 -15.01 -7.14
CA LEU A 199 -11.59 -14.88 -8.12
C LEU A 199 -11.30 -13.78 -9.14
N TYR A 200 -10.72 -12.64 -8.71
CA TYR A 200 -10.27 -11.60 -9.61
C TYR A 200 -9.23 -12.11 -10.62
N SER A 201 -8.30 -12.94 -10.17
CA SER A 201 -7.24 -13.49 -11.06
C SER A 201 -7.76 -14.47 -12.13
N ARG A 202 -9.01 -14.94 -12.00
CA ARG A 202 -9.67 -15.85 -12.94
C ARG A 202 -10.55 -15.15 -13.95
N THR A 203 -10.79 -13.84 -13.81
CA THR A 203 -11.61 -13.01 -14.69
C THR A 203 -10.80 -12.12 -15.58
#